data_c65f96aec05bebfa5c962c6e31e9f6d9
#
_entry.id   c65f96aec05bebfa5c962c6e31e9f6d9
#
_cell.length_a   1.000
_cell.length_b   1.000
_cell.length_c   1.000
_cell.angle_alpha   90.00
_cell.angle_beta   90.00
_cell.angle_gamma   90.00
#
_symmetry.space_group_name_H-M   'P 1'
#
loop_
_entity.id
_entity.type
_entity.pdbx_description
1 polymer ?
#
loop_
_entity_poly.entity_id
_entity_poly.type
_entity_poly.pdbx_seq_one_letter_code
_entity_poly.pdbx_strand_id
1 'polypeptide(L)'
;NDFIEIGSCVRMVDLENNEIINKYSPALSKAAASIGSTQIRNLATIGGNIANAAQCADTVAVLFTFDAEVEIMNSKGERRKELVNDIIQGIGKTSLEDDEVIIKIILKGQKNNEYSSFAKIGARKAVTISKINACIKISLEDDKIVDSKVYIGSIGVKAVRSKIIEETLKNKVLNKELKEEVLEVGSKQVLESIPNRKSKDYKKVAVKGILDDIFKDIENRRNLNE
;
A
#
# COMPACT_ATOMS: atom_id res chain seq x y z
N ASN A 1 -0.82 0.27 -23.14
CA ASN A 1 -0.77 1.28 -22.05
C ASN A 1 -0.42 0.59 -20.76
N ASP A 2 0.72 0.96 -20.18
CA ASP A 2 1.19 0.41 -18.89
C ASP A 2 0.47 1.03 -17.68
N PHE A 3 -0.48 1.92 -17.91
CA PHE A 3 -1.20 2.63 -16.85
C PHE A 3 -2.62 2.11 -16.68
N ILE A 4 -3.03 2.00 -15.42
CA ILE A 4 -4.39 1.69 -14.99
C ILE A 4 -5.02 3.00 -14.52
N GLU A 5 -6.15 3.37 -15.08
CA GLU A 5 -6.96 4.51 -14.64
C GLU A 5 -8.19 3.99 -13.90
N ILE A 6 -8.39 4.49 -12.69
CA ILE A 6 -9.48 4.10 -11.79
C ILE A 6 -10.29 5.35 -11.46
N GLY A 7 -11.57 5.39 -11.82
CA GLY A 7 -12.45 6.49 -11.43
C GLY A 7 -12.56 6.62 -9.90
N SER A 8 -12.62 7.84 -9.39
CA SER A 8 -12.63 8.09 -7.94
C SER A 8 -13.81 7.45 -7.20
N CYS A 9 -14.93 7.25 -7.90
CA CYS A 9 -16.14 6.62 -7.38
C CYS A 9 -16.13 5.08 -7.47
N VAL A 10 -15.07 4.45 -7.98
CA VAL A 10 -14.94 2.99 -7.98
C VAL A 10 -14.93 2.50 -6.53
N ARG A 11 -15.79 1.53 -6.24
CA ARG A 11 -15.99 1.00 -4.89
C ARG A 11 -14.90 0.00 -4.53
N MET A 12 -14.68 -0.18 -3.25
CA MET A 12 -13.69 -1.16 -2.76
C MET A 12 -14.02 -2.59 -3.19
N VAL A 13 -15.32 -2.95 -3.26
CA VAL A 13 -15.76 -4.27 -3.76
C VAL A 13 -15.44 -4.47 -5.24
N ASP A 14 -15.49 -3.40 -6.04
CA ASP A 14 -15.15 -3.46 -7.46
C ASP A 14 -13.64 -3.65 -7.65
N LEU A 15 -12.79 -2.99 -6.84
CA LEU A 15 -11.34 -3.21 -6.82
C LEU A 15 -10.94 -4.61 -6.36
N GLU A 16 -11.62 -5.15 -5.34
CA GLU A 16 -11.42 -6.50 -4.82
C GLU A 16 -11.60 -7.56 -5.90
N ASN A 17 -12.61 -7.40 -6.76
CA ASN A 17 -13.03 -8.42 -7.73
C ASN A 17 -12.60 -8.15 -9.18
N ASN A 18 -11.92 -7.03 -9.45
CA ASN A 18 -11.56 -6.65 -10.81
C ASN A 18 -10.34 -7.44 -11.31
N GLU A 19 -10.46 -8.11 -12.45
CA GLU A 19 -9.39 -8.95 -13.04
C GLU A 19 -8.14 -8.16 -13.39
N ILE A 20 -8.27 -6.93 -13.89
CA ILE A 20 -7.15 -6.06 -14.25
C ILE A 20 -6.38 -5.67 -12.96
N ILE A 21 -7.09 -5.28 -11.92
CA ILE A 21 -6.48 -4.95 -10.62
C ILE A 21 -5.80 -6.18 -10.02
N ASN A 22 -6.47 -7.34 -10.05
CA ASN A 22 -5.90 -8.60 -9.55
C ASN A 22 -4.61 -9.00 -10.29
N LYS A 23 -4.54 -8.74 -11.60
CA LYS A 23 -3.38 -9.07 -12.42
C LYS A 23 -2.23 -8.05 -12.27
N TYR A 24 -2.53 -6.76 -12.35
CA TYR A 24 -1.51 -5.72 -12.47
C TYR A 24 -1.26 -4.90 -11.19
N SER A 25 -2.07 -5.06 -10.16
CA SER A 25 -1.89 -4.46 -8.83
C SER A 25 -2.52 -5.34 -7.75
N PRO A 26 -2.09 -6.61 -7.60
CA PRO A 26 -2.71 -7.55 -6.66
C PRO A 26 -2.67 -7.07 -5.21
N ALA A 27 -1.67 -6.28 -4.84
CA ALA A 27 -1.63 -5.63 -3.55
C ALA A 27 -2.83 -4.70 -3.32
N LEU A 28 -3.31 -3.98 -4.37
CA LEU A 28 -4.47 -3.08 -4.27
C LEU A 28 -5.77 -3.86 -4.08
N SER A 29 -5.97 -4.94 -4.83
CA SER A 29 -7.11 -5.83 -4.64
C SER A 29 -7.15 -6.38 -3.21
N LYS A 30 -6.01 -6.88 -2.72
CA LYS A 30 -5.87 -7.44 -1.37
C LYS A 30 -6.13 -6.38 -0.27
N ALA A 31 -5.64 -5.16 -0.46
CA ALA A 31 -5.91 -4.05 0.45
C ALA A 31 -7.40 -3.68 0.45
N ALA A 32 -8.02 -3.56 -0.72
CA ALA A 32 -9.45 -3.27 -0.86
C ALA A 32 -10.32 -4.33 -0.18
N ALA A 33 -10.04 -5.63 -0.41
CA ALA A 33 -10.71 -6.77 0.22
C ALA A 33 -10.63 -6.74 1.75
N SER A 34 -9.58 -6.14 2.31
CA SER A 34 -9.34 -6.06 3.75
C SER A 34 -10.11 -4.94 4.46
N ILE A 35 -10.75 -4.03 3.71
CA ILE A 35 -11.47 -2.87 4.27
C ILE A 35 -12.83 -3.29 4.84
N GLY A 36 -13.05 -2.95 6.10
CA GLY A 36 -14.34 -3.03 6.77
C GLY A 36 -15.08 -4.35 6.61
N SER A 37 -16.39 -4.26 6.39
CA SER A 37 -17.28 -5.37 6.00
C SER A 37 -17.63 -5.28 4.51
N THR A 38 -18.30 -6.31 3.99
CA THR A 38 -18.83 -6.29 2.61
C THR A 38 -19.76 -5.09 2.39
N GLN A 39 -20.60 -4.74 3.38
CA GLN A 39 -21.48 -3.58 3.30
C GLN A 39 -20.69 -2.28 3.17
N ILE A 40 -19.59 -2.14 3.92
CA ILE A 40 -18.70 -0.98 3.82
C ILE A 40 -18.03 -0.94 2.46
N ARG A 41 -17.49 -2.07 1.95
CA ARG A 41 -16.85 -2.13 0.64
C ARG A 41 -17.80 -1.84 -0.53
N ASN A 42 -19.08 -2.15 -0.38
CA ASN A 42 -20.12 -1.82 -1.36
C ASN A 42 -20.42 -0.31 -1.47
N LEU A 43 -20.04 0.49 -0.47
CA LEU A 43 -20.28 1.93 -0.42
C LEU A 43 -19.00 2.77 -0.50
N ALA A 44 -17.93 2.30 0.16
CA ALA A 44 -16.66 3.02 0.21
C ALA A 44 -15.98 3.05 -1.16
N THR A 45 -15.51 4.23 -1.56
CA THR A 45 -14.84 4.48 -2.83
C THR A 45 -13.35 4.76 -2.63
N ILE A 46 -12.55 4.52 -3.67
CA ILE A 46 -11.10 4.76 -3.60
C ILE A 46 -10.78 6.25 -3.46
N GLY A 47 -11.47 7.13 -4.18
CA GLY A 47 -11.31 8.59 -4.05
C GLY A 47 -11.70 9.07 -2.66
N GLY A 48 -12.82 8.58 -2.11
CA GLY A 48 -13.24 8.88 -0.74
C GLY A 48 -12.24 8.41 0.32
N ASN A 49 -11.58 7.25 0.10
CA ASN A 49 -10.55 6.74 1.02
C ASN A 49 -9.29 7.62 1.01
N ILE A 50 -8.87 8.13 -0.16
CA ILE A 50 -7.76 9.07 -0.29
C ILE A 50 -8.12 10.41 0.39
N ALA A 51 -9.27 10.98 0.05
CA ALA A 51 -9.71 12.28 0.59
C ALA A 51 -9.92 12.25 2.11
N ASN A 52 -10.32 11.11 2.68
CA ASN A 52 -10.43 10.92 4.13
C ASN A 52 -9.07 10.94 4.85
N ALA A 53 -7.97 10.71 4.15
CA ALA A 53 -6.59 10.80 4.64
C ALA A 53 -6.34 10.14 6.01
N ALA A 54 -6.95 8.97 6.25
CA ALA A 54 -6.74 8.23 7.50
C ALA A 54 -5.33 7.63 7.55
N GLN A 55 -4.62 7.80 8.69
CA GLN A 55 -3.26 7.27 8.87
C GLN A 55 -3.13 5.74 8.73
N CYS A 56 -4.25 5.03 8.86
CA CYS A 56 -4.35 3.58 8.80
C CYS A 56 -5.05 3.09 7.51
N ALA A 57 -5.21 3.96 6.51
CA ALA A 57 -5.87 3.61 5.26
C ALA A 57 -5.05 2.55 4.50
N ASP A 58 -5.66 1.39 4.27
CA ASP A 58 -4.99 0.21 3.71
C ASP A 58 -4.61 0.43 2.24
N THR A 59 -5.53 0.94 1.41
CA THR A 59 -5.26 1.20 0.00
C THR A 59 -4.25 2.33 -0.21
N VAL A 60 -4.18 3.31 0.70
CA VAL A 60 -3.22 4.43 0.60
C VAL A 60 -1.78 3.93 0.69
N ALA A 61 -1.46 2.98 1.57
CA ALA A 61 -0.12 2.39 1.64
C ALA A 61 0.27 1.72 0.30
N VAL A 62 -0.68 1.07 -0.37
CA VAL A 62 -0.47 0.47 -1.69
C VAL A 62 -0.29 1.54 -2.76
N LEU A 63 -1.16 2.57 -2.80
CA LEU A 63 -1.06 3.65 -3.77
C LEU A 63 0.28 4.39 -3.68
N PHE A 64 0.82 4.59 -2.47
CA PHE A 64 2.16 5.14 -2.27
C PHE A 64 3.25 4.21 -2.83
N THR A 65 3.11 2.89 -2.65
CA THR A 65 4.06 1.90 -3.16
C THR A 65 4.10 1.87 -4.69
N PHE A 66 2.99 2.21 -5.36
CA PHE A 66 2.88 2.28 -6.81
C PHE A 66 3.14 3.67 -7.38
N ASP A 67 3.53 4.67 -6.57
CA ASP A 67 3.61 6.09 -6.98
C ASP A 67 2.36 6.55 -7.72
N ALA A 68 1.20 6.16 -7.22
CA ALA A 68 -0.06 6.51 -7.84
C ALA A 68 -0.27 8.02 -7.83
N GLU A 69 -0.77 8.54 -8.95
CA GLU A 69 -1.22 9.92 -9.09
C GLU A 69 -2.74 10.00 -8.96
N VAL A 70 -3.23 11.16 -8.59
CA VAL A 70 -4.63 11.55 -8.74
C VAL A 70 -4.77 12.66 -9.74
N GLU A 71 -5.82 12.62 -10.54
CA GLU A 71 -6.29 13.78 -11.31
C GLU A 71 -7.41 14.46 -10.53
N ILE A 72 -7.25 15.75 -10.31
CA ILE A 72 -8.13 16.61 -9.53
C ILE A 72 -8.76 17.63 -10.46
N MET A 73 -10.01 17.98 -10.23
CA MET A 73 -10.72 18.99 -10.98
C MET A 73 -11.40 19.98 -10.01
N ASN A 74 -11.30 21.27 -10.30
CA ASN A 74 -11.99 22.32 -9.54
C ASN A 74 -13.36 22.69 -10.15
N SER A 75 -14.09 23.57 -9.49
CA SER A 75 -15.42 24.04 -9.92
C SER A 75 -15.43 24.75 -11.28
N LYS A 76 -14.27 25.23 -11.77
CA LYS A 76 -14.13 25.86 -13.08
C LYS A 76 -13.78 24.86 -14.19
N GLY A 77 -13.61 23.58 -13.86
CA GLY A 77 -13.20 22.53 -14.80
C GLY A 77 -11.69 22.47 -15.07
N GLU A 78 -10.88 23.25 -14.35
CA GLU A 78 -9.43 23.20 -14.44
C GLU A 78 -8.92 21.91 -13.78
N ARG A 79 -7.90 21.29 -14.38
CA ARG A 79 -7.38 20.00 -13.92
C ARG A 79 -5.92 20.09 -13.53
N ARG A 80 -5.56 19.36 -12.47
CA ARG A 80 -4.18 19.14 -12.06
C ARG A 80 -3.94 17.68 -11.69
N LYS A 81 -2.68 17.27 -11.72
CA LYS A 81 -2.24 15.94 -11.24
C LYS A 81 -1.28 16.09 -10.08
N GLU A 82 -1.36 15.18 -9.15
CA GLU A 82 -0.48 15.15 -7.99
C GLU A 82 -0.31 13.70 -7.50
N LEU A 83 0.85 13.36 -6.94
CA LEU A 83 1.05 12.07 -6.31
C LEU A 83 0.11 11.91 -5.09
N VAL A 84 -0.47 10.73 -4.91
CA VAL A 84 -1.30 10.43 -3.73
C VAL A 84 -0.54 10.68 -2.44
N ASN A 85 0.79 10.45 -2.45
CA ASN A 85 1.64 10.73 -1.29
C ASN A 85 1.72 12.23 -0.95
N ASP A 86 1.66 13.11 -1.94
CA ASP A 86 1.79 14.55 -1.75
C ASP A 86 0.43 15.18 -1.39
N ILE A 87 -0.67 14.63 -1.92
CA ILE A 87 -2.03 15.03 -1.53
C ILE A 87 -2.27 14.83 -0.04
N ILE A 88 -1.83 13.71 0.54
CA ILE A 88 -2.04 13.43 1.96
C ILE A 88 -0.97 14.14 2.78
N GLN A 89 -1.38 15.23 3.44
CA GLN A 89 -0.50 16.06 4.26
C GLN A 89 -0.45 15.64 5.74
N GLY A 90 -1.45 14.89 6.19
CA GLY A 90 -1.54 14.43 7.58
C GLY A 90 -2.84 13.70 7.88
N ILE A 91 -3.09 13.43 9.15
CA ILE A 91 -4.30 12.73 9.57
C ILE A 91 -5.54 13.61 9.28
N GLY A 92 -6.40 13.15 8.38
CA GLY A 92 -7.59 13.88 7.94
C GLY A 92 -7.28 15.18 7.20
N LYS A 93 -6.07 15.32 6.64
CA LYS A 93 -5.63 16.53 5.93
C LYS A 93 -5.09 16.19 4.56
N THR A 94 -5.62 16.88 3.56
CA THR A 94 -5.18 16.80 2.17
C THR A 94 -4.81 18.20 1.65
N SER A 95 -4.19 18.25 0.46
CA SER A 95 -3.94 19.47 -0.31
C SER A 95 -5.12 19.87 -1.20
N LEU A 96 -6.27 19.19 -1.08
CA LEU A 96 -7.47 19.54 -1.84
C LEU A 96 -8.05 20.85 -1.32
N GLU A 97 -8.34 21.76 -2.25
CA GLU A 97 -9.08 22.98 -1.97
C GLU A 97 -10.58 22.68 -1.84
N ASP A 98 -11.34 23.62 -1.27
CA ASP A 98 -12.77 23.44 -0.98
C ASP A 98 -13.64 23.20 -2.22
N ASP A 99 -13.17 23.64 -3.40
CA ASP A 99 -13.86 23.48 -4.69
C ASP A 99 -13.24 22.38 -5.56
N GLU A 100 -12.34 21.58 -5.04
CA GLU A 100 -11.66 20.52 -5.77
C GLU A 100 -12.21 19.12 -5.45
N VAL A 101 -12.26 18.28 -6.47
CA VAL A 101 -12.62 16.85 -6.35
C VAL A 101 -11.62 15.97 -7.06
N ILE A 102 -11.31 14.81 -6.47
CA ILE A 102 -10.55 13.75 -7.15
C ILE A 102 -11.47 13.13 -8.19
N ILE A 103 -11.05 13.10 -9.47
CA ILE A 103 -11.84 12.50 -10.55
C ILE A 103 -11.35 11.11 -10.94
N LYS A 104 -10.05 10.86 -10.86
CA LYS A 104 -9.48 9.52 -11.08
C LYS A 104 -8.13 9.33 -10.39
N ILE A 105 -7.76 8.08 -10.23
CA ILE A 105 -6.48 7.61 -9.76
C ILE A 105 -5.76 6.94 -10.93
N ILE A 106 -4.47 7.21 -11.08
CA ILE A 106 -3.63 6.69 -12.16
C ILE A 106 -2.45 5.99 -11.50
N LEU A 107 -2.24 4.73 -11.82
CA LEU A 107 -1.08 3.98 -11.36
C LEU A 107 -0.47 3.16 -12.49
N LYS A 108 0.83 2.93 -12.41
CA LYS A 108 1.52 2.03 -13.33
C LYS A 108 1.31 0.59 -12.88
N GLY A 109 0.74 -0.23 -13.76
CA GLY A 109 0.59 -1.66 -13.49
C GLY A 109 1.94 -2.36 -13.36
N GLN A 110 1.98 -3.41 -12.55
CA GLN A 110 3.19 -4.23 -12.43
C GLN A 110 3.45 -5.03 -13.72
N LYS A 111 4.74 -5.18 -14.04
CA LYS A 111 5.23 -6.00 -15.15
C LYS A 111 5.33 -7.48 -14.74
N ASN A 112 5.64 -8.35 -15.70
CA ASN A 112 5.77 -9.79 -15.44
C ASN A 112 6.89 -10.14 -14.43
N ASN A 113 7.95 -9.32 -14.37
CA ASN A 113 9.04 -9.48 -13.43
C ASN A 113 8.87 -8.64 -12.14
N GLU A 114 7.72 -8.03 -11.96
CA GLU A 114 7.39 -7.26 -10.76
C GLU A 114 6.34 -7.99 -9.92
N TYR A 115 6.53 -7.99 -8.62
CA TYR A 115 5.64 -8.63 -7.66
C TYR A 115 5.28 -7.66 -6.56
N SER A 116 4.01 -7.65 -6.17
CA SER A 116 3.55 -6.84 -5.06
C SER A 116 2.62 -7.61 -4.14
N SER A 117 2.69 -7.29 -2.86
CA SER A 117 1.74 -7.82 -1.87
C SER A 117 1.50 -6.82 -0.75
N PHE A 118 0.36 -7.00 -0.11
CA PHE A 118 -0.12 -6.22 1.03
C PHE A 118 -0.54 -7.15 2.15
N ALA A 119 -0.22 -6.79 3.39
CA ALA A 119 -0.75 -7.45 4.58
C ALA A 119 -1.03 -6.45 5.69
N LYS A 120 -1.95 -6.83 6.60
CA LYS A 120 -2.30 -6.03 7.78
C LYS A 120 -2.59 -6.90 8.99
N ILE A 121 -2.41 -6.31 10.16
CA ILE A 121 -2.91 -6.84 11.43
C ILE A 121 -3.86 -5.83 12.04
N GLY A 122 -5.06 -6.30 12.37
CA GLY A 122 -6.06 -5.57 13.14
C GLY A 122 -6.30 -6.21 14.52
N ALA A 123 -7.32 -5.74 15.24
CA ALA A 123 -7.70 -6.30 16.53
C ALA A 123 -8.48 -7.63 16.42
N ARG A 124 -8.99 -7.95 15.23
CA ARG A 124 -9.80 -9.14 14.94
C ARG A 124 -9.66 -9.51 13.46
N LYS A 125 -10.14 -10.70 13.06
CA LYS A 125 -9.96 -11.21 11.69
C LYS A 125 -10.72 -10.39 10.62
N ALA A 126 -11.87 -9.84 10.96
CA ALA A 126 -12.70 -9.07 10.02
C ALA A 126 -13.19 -7.77 10.66
N VAL A 127 -13.65 -6.83 9.82
CA VAL A 127 -14.21 -5.52 10.21
C VAL A 127 -13.30 -4.80 11.20
N THR A 128 -12.03 -4.65 10.85
CA THR A 128 -11.02 -4.10 11.76
C THR A 128 -10.22 -2.98 11.11
N ILE A 129 -9.94 -1.96 11.92
CA ILE A 129 -8.96 -0.92 11.59
C ILE A 129 -7.56 -1.49 11.73
N SER A 130 -6.68 -1.16 10.79
CA SER A 130 -5.29 -1.60 10.84
C SER A 130 -4.56 -1.06 12.05
N LYS A 131 -4.08 -1.96 12.90
CA LYS A 131 -3.06 -1.65 13.91
C LYS A 131 -1.73 -1.35 13.25
N ILE A 132 -1.40 -2.12 12.22
CA ILE A 132 -0.26 -1.94 11.32
C ILE A 132 -0.58 -2.61 9.99
N ASN A 133 -0.12 -2.02 8.89
CA ASN A 133 -0.17 -2.62 7.56
C ASN A 133 1.13 -2.35 6.82
N ALA A 134 1.40 -3.10 5.76
CA ALA A 134 2.52 -2.84 4.87
C ALA A 134 2.18 -3.26 3.44
N CYS A 135 2.84 -2.60 2.51
CA CYS A 135 2.89 -2.98 1.11
C CYS A 135 4.34 -3.03 0.65
N ILE A 136 4.68 -4.08 -0.09
CA ILE A 136 5.98 -4.25 -0.76
C ILE A 136 5.72 -4.47 -2.23
N LYS A 137 6.48 -3.78 -3.08
CA LYS A 137 6.62 -4.06 -4.51
C LYS A 137 8.10 -4.29 -4.79
N ILE A 138 8.44 -5.35 -5.52
CA ILE A 138 9.80 -5.67 -5.96
C ILE A 138 9.84 -5.87 -7.47
N SER A 139 10.99 -5.61 -8.07
CA SER A 139 11.31 -5.96 -9.45
C SER A 139 12.49 -6.94 -9.46
N LEU A 140 12.40 -8.02 -10.23
CA LEU A 140 13.42 -9.05 -10.32
C LEU A 140 14.12 -9.02 -11.68
N GLU A 141 15.45 -9.19 -11.67
CA GLU A 141 16.27 -9.54 -12.83
C GLU A 141 17.24 -10.64 -12.42
N ASP A 142 17.29 -11.73 -13.18
CA ASP A 142 18.11 -12.91 -12.87
C ASP A 142 17.99 -13.36 -11.40
N ASP A 143 16.75 -13.46 -10.90
CA ASP A 143 16.37 -13.80 -9.52
C ASP A 143 16.81 -12.79 -8.44
N LYS A 144 17.46 -11.69 -8.82
CA LYS A 144 17.86 -10.64 -7.87
C LYS A 144 16.85 -9.51 -7.86
N ILE A 145 16.64 -8.96 -6.68
CA ILE A 145 15.80 -7.77 -6.48
C ILE A 145 16.59 -6.54 -6.94
N VAL A 146 16.25 -6.01 -8.12
CA VAL A 146 16.91 -4.82 -8.70
C VAL A 146 16.27 -3.52 -8.26
N ASP A 147 14.97 -3.55 -7.95
CA ASP A 147 14.25 -2.41 -7.40
C ASP A 147 13.21 -2.87 -6.39
N SER A 148 12.93 -2.02 -5.41
CA SER A 148 11.91 -2.30 -4.42
C SER A 148 11.32 -1.00 -3.87
N LYS A 149 10.04 -1.07 -3.51
CA LYS A 149 9.35 0.01 -2.82
C LYS A 149 8.55 -0.55 -1.66
N VAL A 150 8.76 0.01 -0.47
CA VAL A 150 8.20 -0.48 0.77
C VAL A 150 7.57 0.65 1.56
N TYR A 151 6.28 0.51 1.87
CA TYR A 151 5.56 1.41 2.75
C TYR A 151 4.93 0.66 3.92
N ILE A 152 5.04 1.25 5.12
CA ILE A 152 4.43 0.72 6.35
C ILE A 152 3.43 1.77 6.87
N GLY A 153 2.18 1.36 6.98
CA GLY A 153 1.10 2.21 7.48
C GLY A 153 0.92 2.13 9.01
N SER A 154 0.23 3.10 9.55
CA SER A 154 -0.06 3.24 10.99
C SER A 154 1.15 3.46 11.89
N ILE A 155 2.32 3.78 11.34
CA ILE A 155 3.55 4.14 12.08
C ILE A 155 3.96 5.61 11.90
N GLY A 156 3.12 6.41 11.26
CA GLY A 156 3.32 7.86 11.05
C GLY A 156 1.99 8.57 10.98
N VAL A 157 1.99 9.81 10.53
CA VAL A 157 0.77 10.58 10.21
C VAL A 157 0.13 10.10 8.89
N LYS A 158 0.93 9.50 8.03
CA LYS A 158 0.57 8.73 6.83
C LYS A 158 1.46 7.50 6.75
N ALA A 159 1.30 6.65 5.74
CA ALA A 159 2.20 5.52 5.53
C ALA A 159 3.65 6.00 5.30
N VAL A 160 4.60 5.34 5.92
CA VAL A 160 6.03 5.70 5.93
C VAL A 160 6.80 4.81 4.97
N ARG A 161 7.59 5.41 4.09
CA ARG A 161 8.50 4.67 3.21
C ARG A 161 9.66 4.09 4.02
N SER A 162 9.93 2.82 3.85
CA SER A 162 11.03 2.14 4.53
C SER A 162 12.25 1.98 3.62
N LYS A 163 13.04 3.05 3.49
CA LYS A 163 14.29 3.00 2.71
C LYS A 163 15.28 1.96 3.24
N ILE A 164 15.30 1.74 4.54
CA ILE A 164 16.19 0.73 5.16
C ILE A 164 15.83 -0.69 4.72
N ILE A 165 14.53 -1.02 4.56
CA ILE A 165 14.13 -2.32 3.99
C ILE A 165 14.47 -2.37 2.50
N GLU A 166 14.24 -1.29 1.74
CA GLU A 166 14.58 -1.22 0.31
C GLU A 166 16.09 -1.45 0.08
N GLU A 167 16.95 -0.84 0.89
CA GLU A 167 18.40 -1.04 0.86
C GLU A 167 18.79 -2.47 1.22
N THR A 168 18.11 -3.08 2.21
CA THR A 168 18.33 -4.47 2.60
C THR A 168 17.99 -5.45 1.49
N LEU A 169 16.95 -5.16 0.69
CA LEU A 169 16.49 -5.98 -0.43
C LEU A 169 17.40 -5.88 -1.65
N LYS A 170 18.06 -4.74 -1.85
CA LYS A 170 18.75 -4.41 -3.09
C LYS A 170 19.84 -5.41 -3.48
N ASN A 171 19.80 -5.89 -4.73
CA ASN A 171 20.72 -6.84 -5.34
C ASN A 171 20.81 -8.20 -4.64
N LYS A 172 19.84 -8.54 -3.80
CA LYS A 172 19.78 -9.83 -3.11
C LYS A 172 18.74 -10.76 -3.76
N VAL A 173 18.97 -12.06 -3.60
CA VAL A 173 18.03 -13.11 -4.01
C VAL A 173 17.00 -13.31 -2.90
N LEU A 174 15.74 -13.47 -3.28
CA LEU A 174 14.66 -13.76 -2.35
C LEU A 174 14.83 -15.17 -1.77
N ASN A 175 15.25 -15.25 -0.50
CA ASN A 175 15.46 -16.49 0.23
C ASN A 175 15.13 -16.31 1.72
N LYS A 176 15.24 -17.39 2.49
CA LYS A 176 14.90 -17.39 3.91
C LYS A 176 15.76 -16.44 4.73
N GLU A 177 17.07 -16.39 4.46
CA GLU A 177 18.01 -15.52 5.19
C GLU A 177 17.69 -14.05 4.97
N LEU A 178 17.45 -13.63 3.72
CA LEU A 178 17.02 -12.26 3.40
C LEU A 178 15.69 -11.92 4.09
N LYS A 179 14.74 -12.85 4.08
CA LYS A 179 13.46 -12.64 4.76
C LYS A 179 13.68 -12.36 6.25
N GLU A 180 14.45 -13.21 6.94
CA GLU A 180 14.74 -13.01 8.38
C GLU A 180 15.41 -11.65 8.64
N GLU A 181 16.38 -11.24 7.81
CA GLU A 181 17.02 -9.92 7.89
C GLU A 181 15.98 -8.78 7.76
N VAL A 182 15.08 -8.85 6.78
CA VAL A 182 14.03 -7.84 6.55
C VAL A 182 13.05 -7.77 7.71
N LEU A 183 12.71 -8.90 8.34
CA LEU A 183 11.84 -8.89 9.53
C LEU A 183 12.46 -8.11 10.69
N GLU A 184 13.77 -8.26 10.93
CA GLU A 184 14.48 -7.52 11.97
C GLU A 184 14.60 -6.03 11.64
N VAL A 185 14.91 -5.70 10.39
CA VAL A 185 14.99 -4.32 9.89
C VAL A 185 13.64 -3.62 10.00
N GLY A 186 12.54 -4.31 9.63
CA GLY A 186 11.19 -3.79 9.79
C GLY A 186 10.83 -3.48 11.25
N SER A 187 11.28 -4.32 12.19
CA SER A 187 11.13 -4.08 13.62
C SER A 187 11.85 -2.80 14.08
N LYS A 188 13.08 -2.56 13.60
CA LYS A 188 13.84 -1.32 13.86
C LYS A 188 13.14 -0.10 13.30
N GLN A 189 12.67 -0.17 12.04
CA GLN A 189 11.91 0.93 11.40
C GLN A 189 10.71 1.35 12.25
N VAL A 190 9.97 0.42 12.82
CA VAL A 190 8.82 0.73 13.70
C VAL A 190 9.27 1.49 14.94
N LEU A 191 10.34 1.04 15.61
CA LEU A 191 10.86 1.69 16.82
C LEU A 191 11.31 3.13 16.55
N GLU A 192 11.97 3.36 15.41
CA GLU A 192 12.44 4.68 14.99
C GLU A 192 11.27 5.61 14.62
N SER A 193 10.25 5.08 13.94
CA SER A 193 9.10 5.87 13.47
C SER A 193 8.16 6.31 14.59
N ILE A 194 8.04 5.51 15.67
CA ILE A 194 7.10 5.78 16.76
C ILE A 194 7.73 5.59 18.17
N PRO A 195 8.88 6.21 18.46
CA PRO A 195 9.67 5.92 19.68
C PRO A 195 8.90 6.15 20.97
N ASN A 196 7.97 7.09 20.97
CA ASN A 196 7.21 7.51 22.16
C ASN A 196 5.77 6.96 22.21
N ARG A 197 5.32 6.18 21.19
CA ARG A 197 3.95 5.64 21.20
C ARG A 197 3.87 4.39 22.08
N LYS A 198 2.84 4.31 22.92
CA LYS A 198 2.56 3.11 23.78
C LYS A 198 2.43 1.82 22.96
N SER A 199 2.04 1.90 21.70
CA SER A 199 1.86 0.75 20.82
C SER A 199 3.15 0.25 20.15
N LYS A 200 4.31 0.88 20.39
CA LYS A 200 5.57 0.54 19.71
C LYS A 200 5.99 -0.91 19.91
N ASP A 201 5.89 -1.40 21.16
CA ASP A 201 6.34 -2.76 21.51
C ASP A 201 5.47 -3.85 20.89
N TYR A 202 4.19 -3.59 20.73
CA TYR A 202 3.30 -4.44 19.94
C TYR A 202 3.63 -4.38 18.46
N LYS A 203 3.77 -3.18 17.91
CA LYS A 203 3.95 -2.99 16.46
C LYS A 203 5.30 -3.48 15.94
N LYS A 204 6.38 -3.38 16.74
CA LYS A 204 7.69 -3.95 16.36
C LYS A 204 7.68 -5.47 16.19
N VAL A 205 6.79 -6.17 16.90
CA VAL A 205 6.58 -7.62 16.74
C VAL A 205 5.61 -7.88 15.60
N ALA A 206 4.48 -7.13 15.57
CA ALA A 206 3.43 -7.32 14.57
C ALA A 206 3.92 -7.08 13.14
N VAL A 207 4.85 -6.13 12.91
CA VAL A 207 5.43 -5.86 11.60
C VAL A 207 6.14 -7.07 11.02
N LYS A 208 6.81 -7.88 11.84
CA LYS A 208 7.46 -9.11 11.39
C LYS A 208 6.44 -10.07 10.78
N GLY A 209 5.29 -10.26 11.43
CA GLY A 209 4.24 -11.14 10.91
C GLY A 209 3.69 -10.68 9.56
N ILE A 210 3.40 -9.37 9.41
CA ILE A 210 2.90 -8.86 8.11
C ILE A 210 3.95 -8.90 7.01
N LEU A 211 5.23 -8.67 7.32
CA LEU A 211 6.30 -8.79 6.33
C LEU A 211 6.48 -10.26 5.92
N ASP A 212 6.44 -11.22 6.85
CA ASP A 212 6.50 -12.65 6.54
C ASP A 212 5.32 -13.08 5.64
N ASP A 213 4.09 -12.63 5.93
CA ASP A 213 2.91 -12.89 5.09
C ASP A 213 3.06 -12.29 3.67
N ILE A 214 3.64 -11.11 3.55
CA ILE A 214 3.91 -10.45 2.26
C ILE A 214 4.93 -11.25 1.46
N PHE A 215 6.04 -11.67 2.07
CA PHE A 215 7.07 -12.46 1.39
C PHE A 215 6.54 -13.80 0.92
N LYS A 216 5.77 -14.52 1.76
CA LYS A 216 5.11 -15.78 1.38
C LYS A 216 4.19 -15.60 0.17
N ASP A 217 3.41 -14.51 0.13
CA ASP A 217 2.52 -14.24 -0.99
C ASP A 217 3.29 -13.92 -2.28
N ILE A 218 4.39 -13.16 -2.19
CA ILE A 218 5.27 -12.87 -3.32
C ILE A 218 5.93 -14.15 -3.85
N GLU A 219 6.48 -15.00 -2.98
CA GLU A 219 7.07 -16.29 -3.34
C GLU A 219 6.06 -17.19 -4.05
N ASN A 220 4.84 -17.30 -3.51
CA ASN A 220 3.76 -18.09 -4.12
C ASN A 220 3.39 -17.58 -5.51
N ARG A 221 3.29 -16.25 -5.71
CA ARG A 221 2.97 -15.65 -7.01
C ARG A 221 4.09 -15.82 -8.03
N ARG A 222 5.34 -15.80 -7.57
CA ARG A 222 6.49 -16.09 -8.41
C ARG A 222 6.43 -17.53 -8.94
N ASN A 223 6.26 -18.50 -8.05
CA ASN A 223 6.19 -19.93 -8.41
C ASN A 223 5.00 -20.28 -9.33
N LEU A 224 3.93 -19.48 -9.33
CA LEU A 224 2.80 -19.67 -10.25
C LEU A 224 3.06 -19.09 -11.65
N ASN A 225 4.05 -18.23 -11.80
CA ASN A 225 4.42 -17.60 -13.06
C ASN A 225 5.63 -18.28 -13.75
N GLU A 226 6.32 -19.19 -13.06
CA GLU A 226 7.33 -20.12 -13.59
C GLU A 226 6.65 -21.37 -14.16
#